data_015a8ad40b3f6734cea782b0551d6522
#
_entry.id   015a8ad40b3f6734cea782b0551d6522
#
_cell.length_a   1.000
_cell.length_b   1.000
_cell.length_c   1.000
_cell.angle_alpha   90.00
_cell.angle_beta   90.00
_cell.angle_gamma   90.00
#
_symmetry.space_group_name_H-M   'P 1'
#
loop_
_entity.id
_entity.type
_entity.pdbx_description
1 polymer ?
#
loop_
_entity_poly.entity_id
_entity_poly.type
_entity_poly.pdbx_seq_one_letter_code
_entity_poly.pdbx_strand_id
1 'polypeptide(L)'
;MPIINLRPAKLEDKSALQILYRRTIDDTCINEYDQQQRDAWKRGTENESRWDQAINEQYFVVAELEREIIGFGSLKNGCYIDFMYTDSRHLRMGVGLAIYKQLEAKAIDLGTSVITSDVSKTARPFFANLGFSIIQEKHHLIHGVHISNYHMQKKLSGNV
;
A
#
# COMPACT_ATOMS: atom_id res chain seq x y z
N MET A 1 -0.99 22.57 -12.59
CA MET A 1 -0.89 21.41 -11.68
C MET A 1 -1.70 20.28 -12.26
N PRO A 2 -1.10 19.13 -12.48
CA PRO A 2 -1.86 17.96 -12.89
C PRO A 2 -2.82 17.54 -11.76
N ILE A 3 -4.02 17.13 -12.16
CA ILE A 3 -5.05 16.72 -11.21
C ILE A 3 -4.99 15.22 -11.06
N ILE A 4 -4.75 14.74 -9.83
CA ILE A 4 -4.77 13.32 -9.49
C ILE A 4 -6.23 12.95 -9.22
N ASN A 5 -6.74 11.96 -9.95
CA ASN A 5 -8.09 11.47 -9.78
C ASN A 5 -8.06 10.15 -8.98
N LEU A 6 -8.85 10.08 -7.91
CA LEU A 6 -8.99 8.86 -7.11
C LEU A 6 -10.30 8.18 -7.48
N ARG A 7 -10.25 6.87 -7.67
CA ARG A 7 -11.44 6.07 -7.98
C ARG A 7 -11.32 4.65 -7.43
N PRO A 8 -12.45 3.92 -7.30
CA PRO A 8 -12.37 2.50 -6.94
C PRO A 8 -11.65 1.68 -8.00
N ALA A 9 -10.91 0.66 -7.56
CA ALA A 9 -10.27 -0.30 -8.47
C ALA A 9 -11.31 -1.23 -9.08
N LYS A 10 -11.02 -1.73 -10.28
CA LYS A 10 -11.81 -2.73 -11.00
C LYS A 10 -10.91 -3.91 -11.34
N LEU A 11 -11.49 -5.09 -11.56
CA LEU A 11 -10.70 -6.28 -11.94
C LEU A 11 -9.87 -6.05 -13.20
N GLU A 12 -10.37 -5.26 -14.13
CA GLU A 12 -9.64 -4.92 -15.36
C GLU A 12 -8.36 -4.10 -15.09
N ASP A 13 -8.23 -3.49 -13.90
CA ASP A 13 -7.02 -2.77 -13.51
C ASP A 13 -5.90 -3.70 -13.05
N LYS A 14 -6.17 -4.96 -12.76
CA LYS A 14 -5.24 -5.87 -12.09
C LYS A 14 -3.85 -5.89 -12.73
N SER A 15 -3.78 -6.03 -14.05
CA SER A 15 -2.49 -6.07 -14.75
C SER A 15 -1.67 -4.80 -14.52
N ALA A 16 -2.32 -3.64 -14.60
CA ALA A 16 -1.65 -2.36 -14.38
C ALA A 16 -1.17 -2.23 -12.93
N LEU A 17 -1.97 -2.69 -11.97
CA LEU A 17 -1.62 -2.68 -10.55
C LEU A 17 -0.42 -3.58 -10.27
N GLN A 18 -0.38 -4.77 -10.87
CA GLN A 18 0.73 -5.71 -10.71
C GLN A 18 2.02 -5.16 -11.31
N ILE A 19 1.95 -4.50 -12.46
CA ILE A 19 3.11 -3.87 -13.08
C ILE A 19 3.65 -2.76 -12.17
N LEU A 20 2.78 -1.92 -11.63
CA LEU A 20 3.16 -0.84 -10.73
C LEU A 20 3.76 -1.39 -9.44
N TYR A 21 3.17 -2.43 -8.87
CA TYR A 21 3.67 -3.12 -7.68
C TYR A 21 5.13 -3.58 -7.89
N ARG A 22 5.40 -4.28 -8.98
CA ARG A 22 6.75 -4.78 -9.28
C ARG A 22 7.73 -3.64 -9.51
N ARG A 23 7.32 -2.62 -10.25
CA ARG A 23 8.16 -1.45 -10.51
C ARG A 23 8.51 -0.71 -9.21
N THR A 24 7.54 -0.51 -8.34
CA THR A 24 7.77 0.14 -7.05
C THR A 24 8.78 -0.61 -6.21
N ILE A 25 8.67 -1.94 -6.15
CA ILE A 25 9.61 -2.76 -5.39
C ILE A 25 11.03 -2.61 -5.96
N ASP A 26 11.17 -2.69 -7.28
CA ASP A 26 12.49 -2.59 -7.93
C ASP A 26 13.10 -1.20 -7.82
N ASP A 27 12.28 -0.15 -7.97
CA ASP A 27 12.82 1.21 -8.09
C ASP A 27 12.98 1.92 -6.74
N THR A 28 12.08 1.66 -5.79
CA THR A 28 12.06 2.42 -4.54
C THR A 28 12.58 1.66 -3.33
N CYS A 29 12.63 0.34 -3.37
CA CYS A 29 13.05 -0.47 -2.24
C CYS A 29 14.51 -0.96 -2.33
N ILE A 30 15.26 -0.44 -3.27
CA ILE A 30 16.61 -0.91 -3.60
C ILE A 30 17.61 -0.69 -2.46
N ASN A 31 17.42 0.33 -1.63
CA ASN A 31 18.36 0.64 -0.55
C ASN A 31 18.14 -0.20 0.72
N GLU A 32 16.91 -0.68 0.94
CA GLU A 32 16.53 -1.41 2.16
C GLU A 32 16.42 -2.92 1.94
N TYR A 33 16.27 -3.36 0.69
CA TYR A 33 16.11 -4.78 0.34
C TYR A 33 17.03 -5.14 -0.81
N ASP A 34 17.75 -6.27 -0.67
CA ASP A 34 18.64 -6.75 -1.73
C ASP A 34 17.85 -7.34 -2.91
N GLN A 35 18.56 -7.71 -3.97
CA GLN A 35 17.93 -8.24 -5.18
C GLN A 35 17.13 -9.52 -4.91
N GLN A 36 17.68 -10.42 -4.09
CA GLN A 36 17.01 -11.67 -3.76
C GLN A 36 15.70 -11.42 -3.00
N GLN A 37 15.72 -10.48 -2.06
CA GLN A 37 14.53 -10.10 -1.28
C GLN A 37 13.50 -9.46 -2.19
N ARG A 38 13.90 -8.54 -3.05
CA ARG A 38 12.97 -7.88 -3.99
C ARG A 38 12.37 -8.87 -4.96
N ASP A 39 13.15 -9.81 -5.48
CA ASP A 39 12.65 -10.83 -6.41
C ASP A 39 11.61 -11.73 -5.74
N ALA A 40 11.86 -12.15 -4.50
CA ALA A 40 10.90 -12.95 -3.75
C ALA A 40 9.60 -12.17 -3.49
N TRP A 41 9.72 -10.91 -3.10
CA TRP A 41 8.56 -10.04 -2.84
C TRP A 41 7.71 -9.83 -4.10
N LYS A 42 8.36 -9.57 -5.25
CA LYS A 42 7.65 -9.38 -6.51
C LYS A 42 6.84 -10.59 -6.95
N ARG A 43 7.20 -11.78 -6.50
CA ARG A 43 6.44 -13.00 -6.78
C ARG A 43 5.05 -13.00 -6.15
N GLY A 44 4.74 -12.02 -5.31
CA GLY A 44 3.37 -11.80 -4.83
C GLY A 44 2.37 -11.61 -5.97
N THR A 45 2.81 -11.16 -7.15
CA THR A 45 1.94 -11.06 -8.33
C THR A 45 1.49 -12.42 -8.87
N GLU A 46 2.15 -13.51 -8.50
CA GLU A 46 1.78 -14.87 -8.92
C GLU A 46 0.53 -15.38 -8.19
N ASN A 47 0.19 -14.79 -7.06
CA ASN A 47 -1.01 -15.16 -6.30
C ASN A 47 -2.23 -14.39 -6.82
N GLU A 48 -2.74 -14.83 -7.96
CA GLU A 48 -3.85 -14.17 -8.65
C GLU A 48 -5.11 -14.07 -7.78
N SER A 49 -5.42 -15.11 -7.02
CA SER A 49 -6.63 -15.12 -6.18
C SER A 49 -6.56 -14.06 -5.09
N ARG A 50 -5.38 -13.78 -4.53
CA ARG A 50 -5.21 -12.71 -3.54
C ARG A 50 -5.54 -11.34 -4.14
N TRP A 51 -5.08 -11.09 -5.37
CA TRP A 51 -5.36 -9.82 -6.05
C TRP A 51 -6.84 -9.69 -6.38
N ASP A 52 -7.46 -10.75 -6.89
CA ASP A 52 -8.89 -10.76 -7.21
C ASP A 52 -9.74 -10.50 -5.96
N GLN A 53 -9.42 -11.16 -4.86
CA GLN A 53 -10.13 -10.96 -3.59
C GLN A 53 -9.95 -9.53 -3.07
N ALA A 54 -8.73 -9.01 -3.10
CA ALA A 54 -8.46 -7.66 -2.63
C ALA A 54 -9.26 -6.63 -3.43
N ILE A 55 -9.23 -6.72 -4.75
CA ILE A 55 -9.94 -5.78 -5.61
C ILE A 55 -11.46 -5.88 -5.41
N ASN A 56 -12.00 -7.08 -5.26
CA ASN A 56 -13.43 -7.30 -5.13
C ASN A 56 -13.97 -7.02 -3.72
N GLU A 57 -13.18 -7.28 -2.68
CA GLU A 57 -13.69 -7.31 -1.30
C GLU A 57 -13.19 -6.17 -0.42
N GLN A 58 -12.03 -5.58 -0.73
CA GLN A 58 -11.47 -4.50 0.07
C GLN A 58 -11.93 -3.14 -0.48
N TYR A 59 -11.83 -2.12 0.37
CA TYR A 59 -11.94 -0.74 -0.10
C TYR A 59 -10.65 -0.42 -0.83
N PHE A 60 -10.68 -0.55 -2.14
CA PHE A 60 -9.49 -0.48 -2.98
C PHE A 60 -9.54 0.76 -3.87
N VAL A 61 -8.57 1.66 -3.70
CA VAL A 61 -8.53 2.96 -4.36
C VAL A 61 -7.34 3.00 -5.31
N VAL A 62 -7.56 3.47 -6.53
CA VAL A 62 -6.50 3.78 -7.48
C VAL A 62 -6.40 5.27 -7.70
N ALA A 63 -5.18 5.75 -7.90
CA ALA A 63 -4.90 7.13 -8.27
C ALA A 63 -4.49 7.17 -9.73
N GLU A 64 -5.15 8.04 -10.50
CA GLU A 64 -4.88 8.21 -11.92
C GLU A 64 -4.38 9.62 -12.21
N LEU A 65 -3.46 9.70 -13.15
CA LEU A 65 -3.03 10.95 -13.77
C LEU A 65 -3.09 10.74 -15.27
N GLU A 66 -3.93 11.55 -15.94
CA GLU A 66 -4.09 11.44 -17.39
C GLU A 66 -4.40 10.01 -17.86
N ARG A 67 -5.31 9.33 -17.15
CA ARG A 67 -5.74 7.96 -17.39
C ARG A 67 -4.68 6.88 -17.11
N GLU A 68 -3.52 7.25 -16.62
CA GLU A 68 -2.49 6.29 -16.17
C GLU A 68 -2.63 6.09 -14.66
N ILE A 69 -2.62 4.82 -14.20
CA ILE A 69 -2.61 4.51 -12.79
C ILE A 69 -1.21 4.77 -12.25
N ILE A 70 -1.10 5.67 -11.27
CA ILE A 70 0.17 6.09 -10.68
C ILE A 70 0.30 5.71 -9.20
N GLY A 71 -0.72 5.12 -8.64
CA GLY A 71 -0.68 4.62 -7.26
C GLY A 71 -1.94 3.88 -6.90
N PHE A 72 -1.88 3.10 -5.84
CA PHE A 72 -3.05 2.40 -5.31
C PHE A 72 -2.85 2.06 -3.84
N GLY A 73 -3.96 1.88 -3.17
CA GLY A 73 -3.97 1.44 -1.78
C GLY A 73 -5.28 0.77 -1.44
N SER A 74 -5.29 -0.04 -0.40
CA SER A 74 -6.51 -0.72 0.00
C SER A 74 -6.63 -0.86 1.51
N LEU A 75 -7.89 -0.91 1.96
CA LEU A 75 -8.25 -1.07 3.36
C LEU A 75 -9.05 -2.37 3.50
N LYS A 76 -8.50 -3.31 4.24
CA LYS A 76 -9.10 -4.62 4.49
C LYS A 76 -9.86 -4.59 5.80
N ASN A 77 -11.09 -5.06 5.77
CA ASN A 77 -11.96 -5.14 6.97
C ASN A 77 -12.12 -3.80 7.69
N GLY A 78 -11.96 -2.69 6.97
CA GLY A 78 -12.10 -1.35 7.53
C GLY A 78 -10.96 -0.88 8.45
N CYS A 79 -9.94 -1.69 8.69
CA CYS A 79 -8.93 -1.39 9.72
C CYS A 79 -7.48 -1.70 9.35
N TYR A 80 -7.23 -2.41 8.26
CA TYR A 80 -5.88 -2.83 7.89
C TYR A 80 -5.54 -2.36 6.48
N ILE A 81 -4.47 -1.56 6.36
CA ILE A 81 -3.97 -1.15 5.04
C ILE A 81 -3.18 -2.31 4.47
N ASP A 82 -3.73 -2.96 3.44
CA ASP A 82 -3.16 -4.16 2.83
C ASP A 82 -2.20 -3.83 1.68
N PHE A 83 -2.55 -2.84 0.86
CA PHE A 83 -1.70 -2.35 -0.22
C PHE A 83 -1.52 -0.84 -0.09
N MET A 84 -0.31 -0.36 -0.41
CA MET A 84 0.01 1.06 -0.53
C MET A 84 1.26 1.18 -1.41
N TYR A 85 1.04 1.50 -2.66
CA TYR A 85 2.12 1.58 -3.66
C TYR A 85 1.96 2.82 -4.52
N THR A 86 3.06 3.54 -4.72
CA THR A 86 3.11 4.74 -5.55
C THR A 86 4.17 4.57 -6.62
N ASP A 87 3.85 4.94 -7.85
CA ASP A 87 4.77 4.87 -8.97
C ASP A 87 6.04 5.69 -8.69
N SER A 88 7.20 5.06 -8.87
CA SER A 88 8.50 5.67 -8.63
C SER A 88 8.71 6.96 -9.44
N ARG A 89 8.09 7.04 -10.60
CA ARG A 89 8.17 8.22 -11.48
C ARG A 89 7.35 9.40 -10.99
N HIS A 90 6.48 9.19 -10.00
CA HIS A 90 5.52 10.18 -9.51
C HIS A 90 5.65 10.40 -8.01
N LEU A 91 6.83 10.14 -7.45
CA LEU A 91 7.09 10.39 -6.03
C LEU A 91 7.10 11.90 -5.75
N ARG A 92 6.75 12.26 -4.52
CA ARG A 92 6.69 13.65 -4.03
C ARG A 92 5.61 14.51 -4.68
N MET A 93 4.63 13.88 -5.35
CA MET A 93 3.46 14.57 -5.90
C MET A 93 2.25 14.48 -4.98
N GLY A 94 2.42 13.91 -3.78
CA GLY A 94 1.32 13.74 -2.84
C GLY A 94 0.37 12.60 -3.16
N VAL A 95 0.75 11.68 -4.05
CA VAL A 95 -0.09 10.54 -4.45
C VAL A 95 -0.37 9.62 -3.28
N GLY A 96 0.69 9.21 -2.56
CA GLY A 96 0.54 8.34 -1.39
C GLY A 96 -0.32 8.98 -0.30
N LEU A 97 -0.12 10.26 -0.04
CA LEU A 97 -0.91 10.99 0.95
C LEU A 97 -2.38 11.08 0.54
N ALA A 98 -2.67 11.34 -0.72
CA ALA A 98 -4.03 11.41 -1.23
C ALA A 98 -4.74 10.06 -1.06
N ILE A 99 -4.08 8.98 -1.42
CA ILE A 99 -4.62 7.62 -1.23
C ILE A 99 -4.84 7.35 0.25
N TYR A 100 -3.84 7.61 1.09
CA TYR A 100 -3.95 7.36 2.52
C TYR A 100 -5.13 8.11 3.14
N LYS A 101 -5.32 9.36 2.78
CA LYS A 101 -6.44 10.17 3.31
C LYS A 101 -7.79 9.54 2.97
N GLN A 102 -7.94 8.96 1.80
CA GLN A 102 -9.16 8.24 1.42
C GLN A 102 -9.36 6.99 2.29
N LEU A 103 -8.29 6.22 2.53
CA LEU A 103 -8.36 5.03 3.37
C LEU A 103 -8.69 5.38 4.81
N GLU A 104 -8.06 6.42 5.36
CA GLU A 104 -8.32 6.88 6.72
C GLU A 104 -9.75 7.37 6.88
N ALA A 105 -10.23 8.17 5.93
CA ALA A 105 -11.60 8.67 5.95
C ALA A 105 -12.60 7.51 5.95
N LYS A 106 -12.35 6.47 5.16
CA LYS A 106 -13.21 5.29 5.14
C LYS A 106 -13.17 4.54 6.46
N ALA A 107 -11.99 4.38 7.06
CA ALA A 107 -11.84 3.72 8.36
C ALA A 107 -12.62 4.47 9.44
N ILE A 108 -12.50 5.80 9.47
CA ILE A 108 -13.24 6.66 10.42
C ILE A 108 -14.75 6.51 10.20
N ASP A 109 -15.20 6.54 8.96
CA ASP A 109 -16.61 6.39 8.59
C ASP A 109 -17.19 5.06 9.07
N LEU A 110 -16.37 4.01 9.07
CA LEU A 110 -16.76 2.69 9.54
C LEU A 110 -16.64 2.51 11.07
N GLY A 111 -16.22 3.55 11.78
CA GLY A 111 -16.09 3.52 13.24
C GLY A 111 -14.79 2.87 13.74
N THR A 112 -13.80 2.70 12.88
CA THR A 112 -12.52 2.12 13.24
C THR A 112 -11.74 3.03 14.18
N SER A 113 -11.28 2.50 15.31
CA SER A 113 -10.51 3.27 16.30
C SER A 113 -9.01 3.16 16.12
N VAL A 114 -8.53 2.05 15.55
CA VAL A 114 -7.11 1.80 15.31
C VAL A 114 -6.92 1.23 13.91
N ILE A 115 -6.09 1.88 13.13
CA ILE A 115 -5.72 1.42 11.79
C ILE A 115 -4.31 0.83 11.84
N THR A 116 -4.11 -0.31 11.20
CA THR A 116 -2.83 -1.01 11.20
C THR A 116 -2.35 -1.30 9.79
N SER A 117 -1.05 -1.56 9.66
CA SER A 117 -0.46 -2.00 8.40
C SER A 117 0.87 -2.71 8.68
N ASP A 118 1.22 -3.67 7.83
CA ASP A 118 2.57 -4.24 7.80
C ASP A 118 3.35 -3.46 6.75
N VAL A 119 4.31 -2.67 7.21
CA VAL A 119 4.95 -1.60 6.46
C VAL A 119 6.38 -1.97 6.14
N SER A 120 6.78 -1.84 4.86
CA SER A 120 8.17 -2.07 4.46
C SER A 120 9.12 -1.09 5.14
N LYS A 121 10.38 -1.47 5.22
CA LYS A 121 11.43 -0.57 5.72
C LYS A 121 11.47 0.73 4.91
N THR A 122 11.22 0.64 3.61
CA THR A 122 11.21 1.78 2.70
C THR A 122 10.06 2.74 3.00
N ALA A 123 8.87 2.20 3.28
CA ALA A 123 7.68 3.01 3.53
C ALA A 123 7.55 3.49 4.99
N ARG A 124 8.35 2.94 5.91
CA ARG A 124 8.26 3.29 7.32
C ARG A 124 8.29 4.80 7.59
N PRO A 125 9.21 5.59 7.01
CA PRO A 125 9.21 7.03 7.26
C PRO A 125 7.92 7.72 6.84
N PHE A 126 7.33 7.29 5.72
CA PHE A 126 6.05 7.82 5.25
C PHE A 126 4.94 7.57 6.29
N PHE A 127 4.84 6.33 6.76
CA PHE A 127 3.82 5.98 7.77
C PHE A 127 4.08 6.67 9.12
N ALA A 128 5.35 6.80 9.52
CA ALA A 128 5.69 7.52 10.74
C ALA A 128 5.23 8.98 10.67
N ASN A 129 5.41 9.63 9.53
CA ASN A 129 4.96 11.01 9.32
C ASN A 129 3.43 11.14 9.33
N LEU A 130 2.71 10.06 9.06
CA LEU A 130 1.24 10.03 9.14
C LEU A 130 0.74 9.82 10.57
N GLY A 131 1.63 9.54 11.51
CA GLY A 131 1.27 9.31 12.91
C GLY A 131 1.25 7.84 13.32
N PHE A 132 1.71 6.94 12.47
CA PHE A 132 1.84 5.53 12.83
C PHE A 132 3.07 5.30 13.70
N SER A 133 2.97 4.37 14.64
CA SER A 133 4.08 3.92 15.48
C SER A 133 4.34 2.44 15.25
N ILE A 134 5.60 2.04 15.42
CA ILE A 134 6.01 0.63 15.29
C ILE A 134 5.55 -0.12 16.53
N ILE A 135 4.84 -1.23 16.31
CA ILE A 135 4.43 -2.15 17.37
C ILE A 135 5.43 -3.30 17.45
N GLN A 136 5.86 -3.82 16.30
CA GLN A 136 6.70 -5.00 16.23
C GLN A 136 7.43 -5.04 14.88
N GLU A 137 8.70 -5.44 14.91
CA GLU A 137 9.39 -5.85 13.69
C GLU A 137 8.98 -7.28 13.39
N LYS A 138 8.56 -7.54 12.15
CA LYS A 138 8.12 -8.86 11.71
C LYS A 138 9.12 -9.46 10.73
N HIS A 139 9.34 -10.75 10.85
CA HIS A 139 10.25 -11.49 9.99
C HIS A 139 9.46 -12.55 9.24
N HIS A 140 9.57 -12.51 7.92
CA HIS A 140 8.83 -13.40 7.02
C HIS A 140 9.80 -14.26 6.24
N LEU A 141 9.38 -15.51 5.99
CA LEU A 141 10.07 -16.38 5.05
C LEU A 141 9.18 -16.46 3.80
N ILE A 142 9.62 -15.79 2.72
CA ILE A 142 8.85 -15.68 1.48
C ILE A 142 9.68 -16.35 0.38
N HIS A 143 9.16 -17.45 -0.16
CA HIS A 143 9.85 -18.24 -1.20
C HIS A 143 11.31 -18.56 -0.80
N GLY A 144 11.51 -18.94 0.48
CA GLY A 144 12.82 -19.28 1.00
C GLY A 144 13.73 -18.11 1.34
N VAL A 145 13.23 -16.88 1.23
CA VAL A 145 14.01 -15.65 1.49
C VAL A 145 13.47 -14.92 2.71
N HIS A 146 14.37 -14.54 3.63
CA HIS A 146 13.99 -13.76 4.80
C HIS A 146 13.76 -12.30 4.42
N ILE A 147 12.56 -11.78 4.70
CA ILE A 147 12.20 -10.39 4.47
C ILE A 147 11.56 -9.87 5.75
N SER A 148 12.07 -8.74 6.26
CA SER A 148 11.48 -8.13 7.44
C SER A 148 10.74 -6.85 7.09
N ASN A 149 9.71 -6.55 7.87
CA ASN A 149 8.93 -5.33 7.81
C ASN A 149 8.48 -4.96 9.23
N TYR A 150 7.67 -3.92 9.34
CA TYR A 150 7.19 -3.44 10.62
C TYR A 150 5.67 -3.46 10.69
N HIS A 151 5.14 -4.05 11.76
CA HIS A 151 3.73 -3.90 12.08
C HIS A 151 3.57 -2.55 12.76
N MET A 152 2.79 -1.67 12.14
CA MET A 152 2.59 -0.30 12.61
C MET A 152 1.11 -0.03 12.85
N GLN A 153 0.82 0.90 13.76
CA GLN A 153 -0.55 1.28 14.06
C GLN A 153 -0.69 2.78 14.27
N LYS A 154 -1.88 3.27 14.01
CA LYS A 154 -2.28 4.65 14.32
C LYS A 154 -3.65 4.62 14.99
N LYS A 155 -3.76 5.30 16.12
CA LYS A 155 -5.07 5.54 16.75
C LYS A 155 -5.75 6.65 15.98
N LEU A 156 -6.96 6.36 15.52
CA LEU A 156 -7.77 7.36 14.86
C LEU A 156 -8.51 8.14 15.95
N SER A 157 -8.44 9.48 15.86
CA SER A 157 -9.23 10.32 16.76
C SER A 157 -10.67 10.14 16.33
N GLY A 158 -11.38 9.25 17.02
CA GLY A 158 -12.80 9.11 16.83
C GLY A 158 -13.49 10.44 17.08
N ASN A 159 -14.58 10.67 16.40
CA ASN A 159 -15.41 11.81 16.69
C ASN A 159 -15.83 11.75 18.16
N VAL A 160 -15.41 12.74 18.87
CA VAL A 160 -15.85 12.94 20.24
C VAL A 160 -17.34 13.23 20.21
#